data_553a89bcf2716465bf290ed070081ce5
#
_entry.id   553a89bcf2716465bf290ed070081ce5
#
_cell.length_a   1.000
_cell.length_b   1.000
_cell.length_c   1.000
_cell.angle_alpha   90.00
_cell.angle_beta   90.00
_cell.angle_gamma   90.00
#
_symmetry.space_group_name_H-M   'P 1'
#
loop_
_entity.id
_entity.type
_entity.pdbx_description
1 polymer ?
#
loop_
_entity_poly.entity_id
_entity_poly.type
_entity_poly.pdbx_seq_one_letter_code
_entity_poly.pdbx_strand_id
1 'polypeptide(L)'
;MYKLTFSSASQYVRKVILAAFRSGLDKKLELLTDDNYIRNQNPLGKIPIIEKPDGDCLFDSRVIIDHFNREGGGLIPVSGKDRDIVLTRSALAEGIIDASLLVVYSDRYAGGEVPSKMWLDMQIEKIDKSLDFLELDVVNWSNPLGFDAANIGLAAALGYLTFRNVRDWETNRPNIKKWYEDVAFKLPGFNETMPVSP
;
A
#
# COMPACT_ATOMS: atom_id res chain seq x y z
N MET A 1 -20.18 -9.56 -6.44
CA MET A 1 -18.81 -9.16 -6.85
C MET A 1 -18.51 -7.81 -6.24
N TYR A 2 -17.28 -7.60 -5.79
CA TYR A 2 -16.74 -6.28 -5.48
C TYR A 2 -16.20 -5.66 -6.75
N LYS A 3 -16.46 -4.38 -7.01
CA LYS A 3 -15.90 -3.67 -8.15
C LYS A 3 -14.88 -2.65 -7.64
N LEU A 4 -13.61 -2.82 -8.01
CA LEU A 4 -12.51 -1.97 -7.58
C LEU A 4 -12.06 -1.07 -8.72
N THR A 5 -12.04 0.24 -8.50
CA THR A 5 -11.40 1.17 -9.44
C THR A 5 -9.91 0.90 -9.48
N PHE A 6 -9.40 0.55 -10.67
CA PHE A 6 -8.06 0.02 -10.87
C PHE A 6 -7.11 1.00 -11.55
N SER A 7 -5.88 1.00 -11.09
CA SER A 7 -4.72 1.54 -11.78
C SER A 7 -3.49 0.72 -11.40
N SER A 8 -2.78 0.17 -12.39
CA SER A 8 -1.54 -0.59 -12.18
C SER A 8 -0.42 0.22 -11.52
N ALA A 9 -0.47 1.55 -11.65
CA ALA A 9 0.52 2.45 -11.09
C ALA A 9 0.20 2.90 -9.65
N SER A 10 -0.93 2.45 -9.07
CA SER A 10 -1.37 2.88 -7.73
C SER A 10 -0.99 1.84 -6.67
N GLN A 11 -0.06 2.21 -5.80
CA GLN A 11 0.32 1.42 -4.62
C GLN A 11 -0.83 1.22 -3.62
N TYR A 12 -1.76 2.16 -3.53
CA TYR A 12 -2.94 2.01 -2.67
C TYR A 12 -3.92 0.97 -3.23
N VAL A 13 -4.08 0.91 -4.55
CA VAL A 13 -4.85 -0.14 -5.21
C VAL A 13 -4.15 -1.48 -5.06
N ARG A 14 -2.81 -1.52 -5.26
CA ARG A 14 -2.01 -2.74 -5.11
C ARG A 14 -2.21 -3.39 -3.76
N LYS A 15 -2.12 -2.63 -2.67
CA LYS A 15 -2.30 -3.21 -1.33
C LYS A 15 -3.72 -3.72 -1.07
N VAL A 16 -4.76 -3.12 -1.69
CA VAL A 16 -6.13 -3.65 -1.63
C VAL A 16 -6.24 -4.98 -2.36
N ILE A 17 -5.62 -5.11 -3.53
CA ILE A 17 -5.63 -6.38 -4.28
C ILE A 17 -4.87 -7.47 -3.51
N LEU A 18 -3.68 -7.17 -2.97
CA LEU A 18 -2.92 -8.10 -2.13
C LEU A 18 -3.73 -8.54 -0.89
N ALA A 19 -4.47 -7.61 -0.28
CA ALA A 19 -5.36 -7.92 0.83
C ALA A 19 -6.51 -8.84 0.40
N ALA A 20 -7.07 -8.65 -0.80
CA ALA A 20 -8.09 -9.54 -1.35
C ALA A 20 -7.56 -10.97 -1.55
N PHE A 21 -6.36 -11.11 -2.14
CA PHE A 21 -5.70 -12.42 -2.24
C PHE A 21 -5.51 -13.08 -0.87
N ARG A 22 -5.01 -12.32 0.10
CA ARG A 22 -4.73 -12.85 1.44
C ARG A 22 -5.99 -13.27 2.20
N SER A 23 -7.11 -12.57 1.99
CA SER A 23 -8.39 -12.87 2.62
C SER A 23 -9.28 -13.82 1.79
N GLY A 24 -8.79 -14.34 0.65
CA GLY A 24 -9.54 -15.25 -0.22
C GLY A 24 -10.70 -14.59 -0.97
N LEU A 25 -10.63 -13.28 -1.16
CA LEU A 25 -11.64 -12.49 -1.87
C LEU A 25 -11.23 -12.09 -3.29
N ASP A 26 -10.04 -12.50 -3.75
CA ASP A 26 -9.48 -12.19 -5.06
C ASP A 26 -10.42 -12.59 -6.21
N LYS A 27 -11.02 -13.78 -6.14
CA LYS A 27 -11.98 -14.25 -7.14
C LYS A 27 -13.33 -13.54 -7.12
N LYS A 28 -13.59 -12.75 -6.07
CA LYS A 28 -14.80 -11.93 -5.94
C LYS A 28 -14.54 -10.46 -6.31
N LEU A 29 -13.32 -10.14 -6.80
CA LEU A 29 -12.90 -8.80 -7.13
C LEU A 29 -12.88 -8.61 -8.65
N GLU A 30 -13.63 -7.64 -9.13
CA GLU A 30 -13.63 -7.15 -10.50
C GLU A 30 -12.83 -5.84 -10.56
N LEU A 31 -11.81 -5.79 -11.42
CA LEU A 31 -10.96 -4.62 -11.59
C LEU A 31 -11.50 -3.75 -12.73
N LEU A 32 -11.83 -2.51 -12.46
CA LEU A 32 -12.39 -1.58 -13.42
C LEU A 32 -11.39 -0.46 -13.73
N THR A 33 -10.99 -0.37 -14.98
CA THR A 33 -10.25 0.77 -15.54
C THR A 33 -11.27 1.79 -16.07
N ASP A 34 -11.00 3.08 -15.82
CA ASP A 34 -11.81 4.20 -16.34
C ASP A 34 -13.28 4.27 -15.90
N ASP A 35 -13.63 3.63 -14.79
CA ASP A 35 -14.97 3.74 -14.23
C ASP A 35 -15.14 5.07 -13.46
N ASN A 36 -15.64 6.07 -14.19
CA ASN A 36 -15.94 7.37 -13.61
C ASN A 36 -17.16 7.32 -12.66
N TYR A 37 -18.10 6.38 -12.84
CA TYR A 37 -19.27 6.28 -11.99
C TYR A 37 -18.89 5.92 -10.56
N ILE A 38 -18.18 4.82 -10.35
CA ILE A 38 -17.72 4.41 -9.01
C ILE A 38 -16.73 5.42 -8.44
N ARG A 39 -15.81 5.93 -9.26
CA ARG A 39 -14.83 6.93 -8.82
C ARG A 39 -15.49 8.19 -8.28
N ASN A 40 -16.59 8.64 -8.88
CA ASN A 40 -17.34 9.83 -8.46
C ASN A 40 -18.09 9.65 -7.15
N GLN A 41 -18.25 8.41 -6.65
CA GLN A 41 -18.80 8.15 -5.32
C GLN A 41 -17.79 8.49 -4.19
N ASN A 42 -16.52 8.69 -4.54
CA ASN A 42 -15.53 9.21 -3.59
C ASN A 42 -15.40 10.73 -3.76
N PRO A 43 -15.87 11.55 -2.83
CA PRO A 43 -15.80 13.02 -2.95
C PRO A 43 -14.35 13.55 -3.00
N LEU A 44 -13.36 12.74 -2.62
CA LEU A 44 -11.94 13.07 -2.74
C LEU A 44 -11.40 12.83 -4.15
N GLY A 45 -12.16 12.16 -5.05
CA GLY A 45 -11.73 11.80 -6.39
C GLY A 45 -10.54 10.86 -6.45
N LYS A 46 -10.21 10.19 -5.32
CA LYS A 46 -9.04 9.32 -5.18
C LYS A 46 -9.42 7.85 -5.34
N ILE A 47 -8.46 7.06 -5.79
CA ILE A 47 -8.51 5.60 -5.79
C ILE A 47 -7.57 5.05 -4.72
N PRO A 48 -7.86 3.85 -4.14
CA PRO A 48 -8.95 2.95 -4.47
C PRO A 48 -10.30 3.36 -3.90
N ILE A 49 -11.34 2.97 -4.59
CA ILE A 49 -12.71 2.88 -4.10
C ILE A 49 -13.28 1.56 -4.58
N ILE A 50 -14.06 0.87 -3.74
CA ILE A 50 -14.81 -0.33 -4.13
C ILE A 50 -16.32 -0.09 -4.02
N GLU A 51 -17.06 -0.66 -4.96
CA GLU A 51 -18.49 -0.90 -4.81
C GLU A 51 -18.71 -2.33 -4.30
N LYS A 52 -19.40 -2.47 -3.19
CA LYS A 52 -19.78 -3.76 -2.60
C LYS A 52 -20.94 -4.41 -3.39
N PRO A 53 -21.21 -5.73 -3.16
CA PRO A 53 -22.34 -6.41 -3.82
C PRO A 53 -23.72 -5.80 -3.52
N ASP A 54 -23.87 -5.07 -2.43
CA ASP A 54 -25.09 -4.35 -2.02
C ASP A 54 -25.20 -2.94 -2.63
N GLY A 55 -24.18 -2.50 -3.38
CA GLY A 55 -24.13 -1.20 -4.03
C GLY A 55 -23.47 -0.09 -3.22
N ASP A 56 -23.19 -0.31 -1.92
CA ASP A 56 -22.48 0.67 -1.11
C ASP A 56 -21.01 0.79 -1.51
N CYS A 57 -20.47 1.99 -1.46
CA CYS A 57 -19.08 2.26 -1.77
C CYS A 57 -18.23 2.45 -0.51
N LEU A 58 -16.98 1.91 -0.54
CA LEU A 58 -15.99 2.10 0.51
C LEU A 58 -14.71 2.72 -0.05
N PHE A 59 -14.15 3.65 0.67
CA PHE A 59 -12.81 4.26 0.51
C PHE A 59 -12.34 4.75 1.89
N ASP A 60 -11.06 4.88 2.19
CA ASP A 60 -9.89 4.60 1.37
C ASP A 60 -9.40 3.15 1.48
N SER A 61 -8.16 2.90 1.03
CA SER A 61 -7.55 1.57 1.07
C SER A 61 -7.52 0.93 2.46
N ARG A 62 -7.40 1.71 3.53
CA ARG A 62 -7.39 1.23 4.93
C ARG A 62 -8.77 0.71 5.34
N VAL A 63 -9.81 1.44 4.97
CA VAL A 63 -11.21 1.04 5.22
C VAL A 63 -11.56 -0.22 4.44
N ILE A 64 -11.11 -0.29 3.18
CA ILE A 64 -11.32 -1.47 2.33
C ILE A 64 -10.61 -2.70 2.91
N ILE A 65 -9.36 -2.56 3.36
CA ILE A 65 -8.60 -3.66 3.97
C ILE A 65 -9.25 -4.12 5.28
N ASP A 66 -9.75 -3.20 6.12
CA ASP A 66 -10.49 -3.56 7.34
C ASP A 66 -11.80 -4.30 6.99
N HIS A 67 -12.52 -3.87 5.95
CA HIS A 67 -13.68 -4.60 5.46
C HIS A 67 -13.32 -6.02 5.00
N PHE A 68 -12.28 -6.19 4.19
CA PHE A 68 -11.82 -7.51 3.76
C PHE A 68 -11.37 -8.39 4.94
N ASN A 69 -10.77 -7.78 5.97
CA ASN A 69 -10.44 -8.51 7.20
C ASN A 69 -11.67 -9.04 7.93
N ARG A 70 -12.79 -8.31 7.95
CA ARG A 70 -14.05 -8.79 8.55
C ARG A 70 -14.71 -9.90 7.73
N GLU A 71 -14.56 -9.85 6.40
CA GLU A 71 -15.17 -10.82 5.48
C GLU A 71 -14.36 -12.12 5.36
N GLY A 72 -13.03 -12.04 5.25
CA GLY A 72 -12.15 -13.19 5.00
C GLY A 72 -11.13 -13.47 6.09
N GLY A 73 -10.86 -12.50 6.96
CA GLY A 73 -9.93 -12.61 8.07
C GLY A 73 -8.45 -12.54 7.70
N GLY A 74 -7.61 -12.63 8.75
CA GLY A 74 -6.17 -12.84 8.63
C GLY A 74 -5.33 -11.61 8.29
N LEU A 75 -5.93 -10.42 8.18
CA LEU A 75 -5.22 -9.18 7.86
C LEU A 75 -4.91 -8.34 9.10
N ILE A 76 -5.83 -8.25 10.03
CA ILE A 76 -5.71 -7.43 11.24
C ILE A 76 -6.24 -8.24 12.41
N PRO A 77 -5.47 -8.42 13.50
CA PRO A 77 -5.97 -9.07 14.73
C PRO A 77 -7.21 -8.38 15.28
N VAL A 78 -8.08 -9.15 15.93
CA VAL A 78 -9.38 -8.64 16.40
C VAL A 78 -9.22 -7.57 17.48
N SER A 79 -8.26 -7.75 18.41
CA SER A 79 -8.04 -6.83 19.53
C SER A 79 -6.66 -7.02 20.15
N GLY A 80 -6.34 -6.17 21.14
CA GLY A 80 -5.14 -6.29 21.97
C GLY A 80 -3.87 -5.80 21.32
N LYS A 81 -2.74 -6.08 21.97
CA LYS A 81 -1.42 -5.57 21.58
C LYS A 81 -1.03 -5.92 20.15
N ASP A 82 -1.36 -7.12 19.69
CA ASP A 82 -1.02 -7.54 18.31
C ASP A 82 -1.75 -6.70 17.27
N ARG A 83 -3.00 -6.31 17.55
CA ARG A 83 -3.73 -5.37 16.69
C ARG A 83 -3.05 -4.02 16.63
N ASP A 84 -2.64 -3.47 17.78
CA ASP A 84 -1.95 -2.18 17.85
C ASP A 84 -0.63 -2.23 17.08
N ILE A 85 0.13 -3.32 17.19
CA ILE A 85 1.37 -3.53 16.45
C ILE A 85 1.10 -3.53 14.94
N VAL A 86 0.16 -4.34 14.46
CA VAL A 86 -0.16 -4.43 13.02
C VAL A 86 -0.64 -3.08 12.48
N LEU A 87 -1.51 -2.39 13.20
CA LEU A 87 -2.01 -1.08 12.76
C LEU A 87 -0.92 -0.01 12.76
N THR A 88 -0.03 0.01 13.76
CA THR A 88 1.10 0.95 13.83
C THR A 88 2.08 0.72 12.69
N ARG A 89 2.43 -0.54 12.41
CA ARG A 89 3.29 -0.91 11.28
C ARG A 89 2.64 -0.58 9.94
N SER A 90 1.32 -0.81 9.82
CA SER A 90 0.56 -0.41 8.63
C SER A 90 0.59 1.10 8.43
N ALA A 91 0.47 1.89 9.51
CA ALA A 91 0.56 3.35 9.45
C ALA A 91 1.95 3.83 9.03
N LEU A 92 3.03 3.15 9.47
CA LEU A 92 4.40 3.45 9.01
C LEU A 92 4.54 3.22 7.51
N ALA A 93 4.08 2.07 7.01
CA ALA A 93 4.09 1.76 5.58
C ALA A 93 3.27 2.78 4.77
N GLU A 94 2.10 3.17 5.27
CA GLU A 94 1.26 4.22 4.68
C GLU A 94 2.00 5.55 4.60
N GLY A 95 2.68 5.95 5.68
CA GLY A 95 3.47 7.19 5.72
C GLY A 95 4.59 7.22 4.67
N ILE A 96 5.23 6.08 4.39
CA ILE A 96 6.21 5.97 3.29
C ILE A 96 5.51 6.18 1.93
N ILE A 97 4.36 5.53 1.72
CA ILE A 97 3.58 5.66 0.50
C ILE A 97 3.14 7.12 0.28
N ASP A 98 2.60 7.75 1.32
CA ASP A 98 2.11 9.13 1.26
C ASP A 98 3.24 10.10 0.93
N ALA A 99 4.37 10.01 1.62
CA ALA A 99 5.54 10.84 1.36
C ALA A 99 6.08 10.63 -0.08
N SER A 100 6.13 9.38 -0.54
CA SER A 100 6.56 9.03 -1.90
C SER A 100 5.64 9.60 -2.96
N LEU A 101 4.31 9.52 -2.74
CA LEU A 101 3.33 10.10 -3.67
C LEU A 101 3.49 11.60 -3.77
N LEU A 102 3.72 12.28 -2.65
CA LEU A 102 3.94 13.73 -2.64
C LEU A 102 5.19 14.13 -3.43
N VAL A 103 6.27 13.36 -3.33
CA VAL A 103 7.48 13.58 -4.16
C VAL A 103 7.14 13.44 -5.65
N VAL A 104 6.46 12.36 -6.04
CA VAL A 104 6.07 12.13 -7.44
C VAL A 104 5.11 13.21 -7.96
N TYR A 105 4.19 13.66 -7.12
CA TYR A 105 3.20 14.67 -7.52
C TYR A 105 3.79 16.07 -7.59
N SER A 106 4.79 16.39 -6.78
CA SER A 106 5.46 17.69 -6.86
C SER A 106 6.11 17.93 -8.23
N ASP A 107 6.67 16.89 -8.84
CA ASP A 107 7.21 16.96 -10.19
C ASP A 107 6.09 16.97 -11.26
N ARG A 108 5.15 16.03 -11.14
CA ARG A 108 4.06 15.86 -12.11
C ARG A 108 3.17 17.08 -12.27
N TYR A 109 2.92 17.80 -11.19
CA TYR A 109 2.00 18.94 -11.14
C TYR A 109 2.72 20.29 -10.95
N ALA A 110 4.02 20.32 -11.19
CA ALA A 110 4.82 21.56 -11.09
C ALA A 110 4.40 22.64 -12.10
N GLY A 111 3.72 22.26 -13.18
CA GLY A 111 3.28 23.22 -14.21
C GLY A 111 4.42 23.98 -14.88
N GLY A 112 5.65 23.44 -14.83
CA GLY A 112 6.87 24.10 -15.32
C GLY A 112 7.61 24.92 -14.24
N GLU A 113 7.07 25.01 -13.02
CA GLU A 113 7.75 25.62 -11.89
C GLU A 113 8.69 24.61 -11.20
N VAL A 114 9.73 25.12 -10.53
CA VAL A 114 10.62 24.28 -9.73
C VAL A 114 9.96 23.99 -8.39
N PRO A 115 9.71 22.71 -8.04
CA PRO A 115 9.16 22.35 -6.73
C PRO A 115 10.04 22.89 -5.58
N SER A 116 9.43 23.25 -4.47
CA SER A 116 10.16 23.69 -3.27
C SER A 116 11.12 22.60 -2.78
N LYS A 117 12.42 22.88 -2.90
CA LYS A 117 13.47 21.94 -2.43
C LYS A 117 13.29 21.60 -0.96
N MET A 118 13.03 22.58 -0.11
CA MET A 118 12.83 22.37 1.32
C MET A 118 11.68 21.41 1.59
N TRP A 119 10.57 21.57 0.88
CA TRP A 119 9.40 20.71 1.04
C TRP A 119 9.69 19.27 0.57
N LEU A 120 10.39 19.11 -0.56
CA LEU A 120 10.83 17.81 -1.06
C LEU A 120 11.78 17.12 -0.07
N ASP A 121 12.77 17.85 0.43
CA ASP A 121 13.73 17.35 1.42
C ASP A 121 12.98 16.83 2.67
N MET A 122 11.93 17.51 3.12
CA MET A 122 11.08 17.05 4.23
C MET A 122 10.36 15.72 3.93
N GLN A 123 9.89 15.49 2.69
CA GLN A 123 9.25 14.22 2.34
C GLN A 123 10.30 13.10 2.26
N ILE A 124 11.44 13.35 1.64
CA ILE A 124 12.56 12.39 1.56
C ILE A 124 13.06 12.03 2.95
N GLU A 125 13.20 13.01 3.85
CA GLU A 125 13.62 12.76 5.24
C GLU A 125 12.65 11.82 5.98
N LYS A 126 11.34 11.94 5.76
CA LYS A 126 10.35 11.01 6.33
C LYS A 126 10.58 9.58 5.83
N ILE A 127 10.83 9.44 4.51
CA ILE A 127 11.11 8.13 3.91
C ILE A 127 12.39 7.55 4.52
N ASP A 128 13.48 8.33 4.57
CA ASP A 128 14.78 7.87 5.08
C ASP A 128 14.68 7.43 6.55
N LYS A 129 14.09 8.26 7.41
CA LYS A 129 13.88 7.91 8.84
C LYS A 129 13.03 6.66 9.02
N SER A 130 12.01 6.49 8.16
CA SER A 130 11.17 5.29 8.18
C SER A 130 11.96 4.05 7.74
N LEU A 131 12.77 4.15 6.70
CA LEU A 131 13.62 3.06 6.23
C LEU A 131 14.70 2.70 7.27
N ASP A 132 15.32 3.67 7.92
CA ASP A 132 16.31 3.43 8.97
C ASP A 132 15.68 2.75 10.21
N PHE A 133 14.46 3.15 10.57
CA PHE A 133 13.69 2.46 11.61
C PHE A 133 13.35 1.02 11.20
N LEU A 134 12.90 0.82 9.96
CA LEU A 134 12.57 -0.51 9.43
C LEU A 134 13.78 -1.44 9.38
N GLU A 135 14.96 -0.93 9.04
CA GLU A 135 16.18 -1.74 9.02
C GLU A 135 16.45 -2.40 10.38
N LEU A 136 16.10 -1.73 11.49
CA LEU A 136 16.25 -2.25 12.84
C LEU A 136 15.08 -3.14 13.30
N ASP A 137 13.84 -2.88 12.83
CA ASP A 137 12.64 -3.51 13.36
C ASP A 137 12.05 -4.60 12.43
N VAL A 138 12.32 -4.56 11.13
CA VAL A 138 11.66 -5.45 10.15
C VAL A 138 11.92 -6.94 10.41
N VAL A 139 13.00 -7.28 11.08
CA VAL A 139 13.33 -8.64 11.52
C VAL A 139 12.28 -9.20 12.51
N ASN A 140 11.55 -8.31 13.19
CA ASN A 140 10.49 -8.63 14.15
C ASN A 140 9.10 -8.68 13.48
N TRP A 141 9.01 -8.50 12.16
CA TRP A 141 7.74 -8.47 11.43
C TRP A 141 7.24 -9.86 11.01
N SER A 142 7.80 -10.91 11.58
CA SER A 142 7.25 -12.26 11.42
C SER A 142 5.90 -12.35 12.13
N ASN A 143 4.87 -12.78 11.40
CA ASN A 143 3.56 -13.04 11.97
C ASN A 143 3.25 -14.53 11.84
N PRO A 144 3.01 -15.26 12.95
CA PRO A 144 2.66 -16.67 12.90
C PRO A 144 1.36 -16.98 12.13
N LEU A 145 0.49 -15.97 11.97
CA LEU A 145 -0.73 -16.08 11.17
C LEU A 145 -0.49 -15.83 9.66
N GLY A 146 0.76 -15.61 9.25
CA GLY A 146 1.13 -15.29 7.88
C GLY A 146 1.12 -13.79 7.60
N PHE A 147 0.84 -13.40 6.36
CA PHE A 147 0.90 -12.02 5.90
C PHE A 147 -0.28 -11.20 6.40
N ASP A 148 -0.01 -10.14 7.12
CA ASP A 148 -0.98 -9.19 7.65
C ASP A 148 -0.99 -7.86 6.84
N ALA A 149 -1.84 -6.93 7.25
CA ALA A 149 -1.97 -5.62 6.61
C ALA A 149 -0.66 -4.81 6.63
N ALA A 150 0.19 -4.99 7.65
CA ALA A 150 1.48 -4.33 7.74
C ALA A 150 2.47 -4.86 6.70
N ASN A 151 2.56 -6.19 6.54
CA ASN A 151 3.39 -6.83 5.53
C ASN A 151 2.96 -6.41 4.11
N ILE A 152 1.65 -6.40 3.86
CA ILE A 152 1.08 -5.97 2.58
C ILE A 152 1.40 -4.50 2.31
N GLY A 153 1.22 -3.64 3.31
CA GLY A 153 1.53 -2.22 3.21
C GLY A 153 3.00 -1.96 2.90
N LEU A 154 3.91 -2.62 3.62
CA LEU A 154 5.35 -2.47 3.41
C LEU A 154 5.79 -2.98 2.03
N ALA A 155 5.29 -4.13 1.59
CA ALA A 155 5.59 -4.65 0.26
C ALA A 155 5.15 -3.69 -0.86
N ALA A 156 3.98 -3.07 -0.72
CA ALA A 156 3.50 -2.06 -1.66
C ALA A 156 4.35 -0.78 -1.60
N ALA A 157 4.76 -0.33 -0.41
CA ALA A 157 5.58 0.86 -0.22
C ALA A 157 6.96 0.71 -0.87
N LEU A 158 7.69 -0.36 -0.55
CA LEU A 158 9.02 -0.62 -1.12
C LEU A 158 8.97 -0.81 -2.63
N GLY A 159 7.98 -1.56 -3.13
CA GLY A 159 7.76 -1.71 -4.57
C GLY A 159 7.46 -0.37 -5.28
N TYR A 160 6.78 0.57 -4.62
CA TYR A 160 6.53 1.89 -5.18
C TYR A 160 7.76 2.79 -5.21
N LEU A 161 8.60 2.74 -4.15
CA LEU A 161 9.88 3.46 -4.12
C LEU A 161 10.75 3.06 -5.32
N THR A 162 10.85 1.76 -5.61
CA THR A 162 11.58 1.24 -6.77
C THR A 162 10.90 1.65 -8.08
N PHE A 163 9.59 1.43 -8.21
CA PHE A 163 8.84 1.70 -9.45
C PHE A 163 8.90 3.17 -9.88
N ARG A 164 8.89 4.10 -8.93
CA ARG A 164 8.95 5.53 -9.18
C ARG A 164 10.35 6.13 -9.04
N ASN A 165 11.34 5.30 -8.71
CA ASN A 165 12.71 5.74 -8.46
C ASN A 165 12.78 6.93 -7.47
N VAL A 166 11.96 6.86 -6.41
CA VAL A 166 11.89 7.93 -5.40
C VAL A 166 13.07 7.87 -4.46
N ARG A 167 13.39 6.66 -3.98
CA ARG A 167 14.49 6.43 -3.03
C ARG A 167 15.02 5.01 -3.13
N ASP A 168 16.34 4.86 -3.09
CA ASP A 168 17.00 3.58 -2.91
C ASP A 168 16.80 3.11 -1.45
N TRP A 169 16.10 2.01 -1.31
CA TRP A 169 15.83 1.39 -0.01
C TRP A 169 16.65 0.11 0.23
N GLU A 170 17.37 -0.38 -0.78
CA GLU A 170 18.13 -1.63 -0.71
C GLU A 170 19.57 -1.42 -0.24
N THR A 171 20.23 -0.36 -0.74
CA THR A 171 21.62 -0.09 -0.41
C THR A 171 21.80 0.23 1.06
N ASN A 172 22.72 -0.48 1.72
CA ASN A 172 23.01 -0.37 3.16
C ASN A 172 21.85 -0.76 4.11
N ARG A 173 20.82 -1.49 3.60
CA ARG A 173 19.68 -1.97 4.40
C ARG A 173 19.44 -3.47 4.17
N PRO A 174 20.36 -4.34 4.61
CA PRO A 174 20.30 -5.78 4.35
C PRO A 174 19.10 -6.49 4.98
N ASN A 175 18.59 -6.00 6.12
CA ASN A 175 17.42 -6.61 6.77
C ASN A 175 16.13 -6.34 5.99
N ILE A 176 15.95 -5.12 5.49
CA ILE A 176 14.79 -4.79 4.63
C ILE A 176 14.87 -5.60 3.34
N LYS A 177 16.05 -5.67 2.71
CA LYS A 177 16.25 -6.43 1.50
C LYS A 177 15.93 -7.91 1.71
N LYS A 178 16.49 -8.51 2.76
CA LYS A 178 16.19 -9.90 3.13
C LYS A 178 14.70 -10.11 3.38
N TRP A 179 14.04 -9.21 4.11
CA TRP A 179 12.60 -9.28 4.35
C TRP A 179 11.81 -9.22 3.04
N TYR A 180 12.19 -8.33 2.11
CA TYR A 180 11.52 -8.20 0.82
C TYR A 180 11.63 -9.49 0.00
N GLU A 181 12.82 -10.08 -0.07
CA GLU A 181 13.08 -11.33 -0.79
C GLU A 181 12.38 -12.54 -0.12
N ASP A 182 12.44 -12.65 1.21
CA ASP A 182 11.95 -13.82 1.94
C ASP A 182 10.45 -13.77 2.24
N VAL A 183 9.88 -12.58 2.37
CA VAL A 183 8.50 -12.35 2.81
C VAL A 183 7.64 -11.76 1.71
N ALA A 184 8.01 -10.60 1.15
CA ALA A 184 7.17 -9.90 0.19
C ALA A 184 6.92 -10.72 -1.08
N PHE A 185 7.94 -11.38 -1.64
CA PHE A 185 7.80 -12.25 -2.81
C PHE A 185 6.90 -13.47 -2.59
N LYS A 186 6.62 -13.83 -1.36
CA LYS A 186 5.72 -14.95 -1.01
C LYS A 186 4.29 -14.50 -0.76
N LEU A 187 4.02 -13.19 -0.79
CA LEU A 187 2.64 -12.68 -0.69
C LEU A 187 1.80 -13.20 -1.85
N PRO A 188 0.62 -13.79 -1.58
CA PRO A 188 -0.30 -14.16 -2.65
C PRO A 188 -0.65 -12.94 -3.53
N GLY A 189 -0.55 -13.09 -4.85
CA GLY A 189 -0.80 -12.02 -5.81
C GLY A 189 0.34 -11.00 -5.96
N PHE A 190 1.50 -11.20 -5.31
CA PHE A 190 2.59 -10.22 -5.34
C PHE A 190 3.11 -9.96 -6.75
N ASN A 191 3.42 -11.03 -7.51
CA ASN A 191 3.96 -10.91 -8.86
C ASN A 191 2.89 -10.40 -9.85
N GLU A 192 1.66 -10.85 -9.71
CA GLU A 192 0.52 -10.48 -10.55
C GLU A 192 0.14 -9.01 -10.42
N THR A 193 0.49 -8.40 -9.30
CA THR A 193 0.18 -7.00 -8.98
C THR A 193 1.39 -6.06 -9.10
N MET A 194 2.51 -6.53 -9.64
CA MET A 194 3.67 -5.67 -9.83
C MET A 194 3.30 -4.45 -10.68
N PRO A 195 3.70 -3.23 -10.26
CA PRO A 195 3.34 -2.03 -10.99
C PRO A 195 4.00 -2.05 -12.37
N VAL A 196 3.22 -1.66 -13.37
CA VAL A 196 3.69 -1.46 -14.74
C VAL A 196 3.47 -0.01 -15.13
N SER A 197 4.40 0.55 -15.91
CA SER A 197 4.22 1.90 -16.47
C SER A 197 3.02 1.87 -17.43
N PRO A 198 2.17 2.89 -17.35
CA PRO A 198 1.05 3.05 -18.29
C PRO A 198 1.54 3.30 -19.72
#